data_1968164919f515262b0ae8a65e4da603
#
_entry.id   1968164919f515262b0ae8a65e4da603
#
_cell.length_a   1.000
_cell.length_b   1.000
_cell.length_c   1.000
_cell.angle_alpha   90.00
_cell.angle_beta   90.00
_cell.angle_gamma   90.00
#
_symmetry.space_group_name_H-M   'P 1'
#
loop_
_entity.id
_entity.type
_entity.pdbx_description
1 polymer ?
#
loop_
_entity_poly.entity_id
_entity_poly.type
_entity_poly.pdbx_seq_one_letter_code
_entity_poly.pdbx_strand_id
1 'polypeptide(L)'
;TSFPIDREYAASLLGFDGIITNALDAVASRDYLLELGAHFSTFGSTLARFAQDLYTWSSADCNYVSISDAYSCCSSIMPQKKNALSLEHIRSKTSHLTSAYMDIIMCLKGTSFSHSRDLFECMTPYWQMTSELRGILELFIGTLDNISFHYEQMEDFTQRYDSVLTDLADFLVQNDHISFRS
;
A
#
# COMPACT_ATOMS: atom_id res chain seq x y z
N THR A 1 -39.30 -6.89 11.79
CA THR A 1 -39.99 -6.27 12.91
C THR A 1 -41.47 -6.12 12.61
N SER A 2 -42.33 -6.13 13.62
CA SER A 2 -43.74 -5.79 13.50
C SER A 2 -44.03 -4.28 13.64
N PHE A 3 -43.02 -3.49 13.96
CA PHE A 3 -43.18 -2.03 14.01
C PHE A 3 -43.31 -1.45 12.61
N PRO A 4 -44.20 -0.43 12.41
CA PRO A 4 -44.39 0.23 11.13
C PRO A 4 -43.25 1.21 10.84
N ILE A 5 -42.08 0.67 10.50
CA ILE A 5 -40.90 1.45 10.14
C ILE A 5 -40.89 1.61 8.63
N ASP A 6 -40.84 2.88 8.14
CA ASP A 6 -40.63 3.19 6.75
C ASP A 6 -39.14 3.12 6.41
N ARG A 7 -38.74 1.98 5.84
CA ARG A 7 -37.33 1.72 5.48
C ARG A 7 -36.89 2.51 4.24
N GLU A 8 -37.79 2.77 3.33
CA GLU A 8 -37.49 3.52 2.09
C GLU A 8 -37.27 5.00 2.42
N TYR A 9 -38.10 5.55 3.31
CA TYR A 9 -37.89 6.92 3.81
C TYR A 9 -36.54 7.04 4.54
N ALA A 10 -36.20 6.09 5.40
CA ALA A 10 -34.90 6.08 6.07
C ALA A 10 -33.73 5.99 5.08
N ALA A 11 -33.83 5.16 4.06
CA ALA A 11 -32.80 5.05 3.01
C ALA A 11 -32.65 6.36 2.24
N SER A 12 -33.76 7.04 1.92
CA SER A 12 -33.75 8.32 1.22
C SER A 12 -33.07 9.42 2.04
N LEU A 13 -33.31 9.49 3.35
CA LEU A 13 -32.68 10.45 4.25
C LEU A 13 -31.19 10.25 4.39
N LEU A 14 -30.72 8.99 4.26
CA LEU A 14 -29.31 8.63 4.33
C LEU A 14 -28.60 8.71 2.98
N GLY A 15 -29.33 8.99 1.90
CA GLY A 15 -28.77 9.11 0.54
C GLY A 15 -28.42 7.75 -0.09
N PHE A 16 -29.07 6.66 0.34
CA PHE A 16 -28.93 5.35 -0.30
C PHE A 16 -29.86 5.19 -1.50
N ASP A 17 -29.44 4.46 -2.51
CA ASP A 17 -30.20 4.21 -3.74
C ASP A 17 -31.40 3.25 -3.52
N GLY A 18 -31.42 2.53 -2.39
CA GLY A 18 -32.49 1.60 -2.07
C GLY A 18 -32.24 0.79 -0.80
N ILE A 19 -33.02 -0.26 -0.63
CA ILE A 19 -32.96 -1.14 0.53
C ILE A 19 -32.58 -2.58 0.11
N ILE A 20 -31.85 -3.28 0.96
CA ILE A 20 -31.58 -4.72 0.79
C ILE A 20 -32.86 -5.49 1.12
N THR A 21 -33.37 -6.25 0.16
CA THR A 21 -34.64 -7.00 0.32
C THR A 21 -34.48 -8.28 1.15
N ASN A 22 -33.31 -8.92 1.08
CA ASN A 22 -33.02 -10.10 1.90
C ASN A 22 -32.52 -9.69 3.29
N ALA A 23 -33.37 -9.86 4.31
CA ALA A 23 -33.06 -9.46 5.67
C ALA A 23 -31.90 -10.26 6.30
N LEU A 24 -31.71 -11.53 5.94
CA LEU A 24 -30.59 -12.35 6.43
C LEU A 24 -29.26 -11.83 5.88
N ASP A 25 -29.24 -11.52 4.61
CA ASP A 25 -28.07 -10.93 3.96
C ASP A 25 -27.75 -9.55 4.53
N ALA A 26 -28.76 -8.70 4.70
CA ALA A 26 -28.60 -7.37 5.31
C ALA A 26 -27.98 -7.42 6.73
N VAL A 27 -28.26 -8.48 7.50
CA VAL A 27 -27.68 -8.66 8.85
C VAL A 27 -26.27 -9.25 8.78
N ALA A 28 -26.04 -10.22 7.90
CA ALA A 28 -24.83 -11.04 7.89
C ALA A 28 -23.71 -10.47 7.00
N SER A 29 -24.03 -9.77 5.93
CA SER A 29 -23.04 -9.32 4.95
C SER A 29 -22.01 -8.36 5.56
N ARG A 30 -20.76 -8.65 5.28
CA ARG A 30 -19.58 -7.83 5.58
C ARG A 30 -18.65 -7.79 4.38
N ASP A 31 -19.18 -8.00 3.18
CA ASP A 31 -18.43 -8.04 1.93
C ASP A 31 -17.66 -6.75 1.70
N TYR A 32 -18.23 -5.62 2.11
CA TYR A 32 -17.55 -4.34 2.07
C TYR A 32 -16.26 -4.30 2.90
N LEU A 33 -16.19 -5.02 4.04
CA LEU A 33 -14.97 -5.11 4.84
C LEU A 33 -13.91 -5.98 4.15
N LEU A 34 -14.34 -7.05 3.49
CA LEU A 34 -13.47 -7.93 2.71
C LEU A 34 -12.90 -7.18 1.51
N GLU A 35 -13.73 -6.43 0.81
CA GLU A 35 -13.33 -5.65 -0.36
C GLU A 35 -12.34 -4.54 0.04
N LEU A 36 -12.65 -3.74 1.06
CA LEU A 36 -11.75 -2.72 1.58
C LEU A 36 -10.44 -3.31 2.10
N GLY A 37 -10.50 -4.44 2.82
CA GLY A 37 -9.31 -5.13 3.32
C GLY A 37 -8.39 -5.63 2.21
N ALA A 38 -8.96 -6.18 1.14
CA ALA A 38 -8.21 -6.58 -0.04
C ALA A 38 -7.53 -5.40 -0.72
N HIS A 39 -8.24 -4.28 -0.89
CA HIS A 39 -7.68 -3.06 -1.46
C HIS A 39 -6.56 -2.48 -0.59
N PHE A 40 -6.73 -2.42 0.72
CA PHE A 40 -5.70 -1.91 1.63
C PHE A 40 -4.45 -2.80 1.62
N SER A 41 -4.61 -4.11 1.56
CA SER A 41 -3.50 -5.06 1.44
C SER A 41 -2.73 -4.90 0.13
N THR A 42 -3.45 -4.76 -0.99
CA THR A 42 -2.85 -4.53 -2.31
C THR A 42 -2.12 -3.19 -2.37
N PHE A 43 -2.75 -2.14 -1.86
CA PHE A 43 -2.15 -0.82 -1.78
C PHE A 43 -0.90 -0.81 -0.89
N GLY A 44 -0.97 -1.48 0.27
CA GLY A 44 0.17 -1.66 1.16
C GLY A 44 1.36 -2.34 0.46
N SER A 45 1.10 -3.37 -0.34
CA SER A 45 2.15 -4.03 -1.15
C SER A 45 2.81 -3.07 -2.14
N THR A 46 2.03 -2.18 -2.77
CA THR A 46 2.57 -1.17 -3.67
C THR A 46 3.43 -0.14 -2.92
N LEU A 47 2.96 0.34 -1.76
CA LEU A 47 3.74 1.26 -0.92
C LEU A 47 5.04 0.61 -0.43
N ALA A 48 5.00 -0.67 -0.05
CA ALA A 48 6.20 -1.41 0.38
C ALA A 48 7.25 -1.50 -0.74
N ARG A 49 6.83 -1.76 -1.97
CA ARG A 49 7.72 -1.80 -3.15
C ARG A 49 8.33 -0.43 -3.41
N PHE A 50 7.54 0.62 -3.40
CA PHE A 50 8.02 1.98 -3.60
C PHE A 50 9.01 2.40 -2.49
N ALA A 51 8.68 2.11 -1.23
CA ALA A 51 9.59 2.36 -0.12
C ALA A 51 10.91 1.57 -0.25
N GLN A 52 10.85 0.34 -0.79
CA GLN A 52 12.05 -0.46 -1.04
C GLN A 52 12.94 0.14 -2.12
N ASP A 53 12.38 0.66 -3.20
CA ASP A 53 13.16 1.32 -4.26
C ASP A 53 13.87 2.56 -3.71
N LEU A 54 13.13 3.43 -3.00
CA LEU A 54 13.72 4.62 -2.36
C LEU A 54 14.78 4.25 -1.31
N TYR A 55 14.57 3.16 -0.57
CA TYR A 55 15.55 2.65 0.40
C TYR A 55 16.85 2.23 -0.30
N THR A 56 16.74 1.49 -1.38
CA THR A 56 17.88 1.08 -2.20
C THR A 56 18.61 2.30 -2.78
N TRP A 57 17.85 3.27 -3.30
CA TRP A 57 18.41 4.51 -3.85
C TRP A 57 19.10 5.39 -2.82
N SER A 58 18.72 5.28 -1.54
CA SER A 58 19.36 6.00 -0.44
C SER A 58 20.65 5.33 0.08
N SER A 59 20.99 4.14 -0.41
CA SER A 59 22.22 3.44 -0.05
C SER A 59 23.47 4.20 -0.50
N ALA A 60 24.58 3.97 0.19
CA ALA A 60 25.87 4.59 -0.18
C ALA A 60 26.34 4.20 -1.59
N ASP A 61 25.97 3.01 -2.05
CA ASP A 61 26.36 2.50 -3.38
C ASP A 61 25.58 3.20 -4.51
N CYS A 62 24.29 3.46 -4.32
CA CYS A 62 23.47 4.17 -5.30
C CYS A 62 23.56 5.69 -5.13
N ASN A 63 23.33 6.17 -3.93
CA ASN A 63 23.33 7.60 -3.58
C ASN A 63 22.48 8.46 -4.53
N TYR A 64 21.31 7.95 -4.95
CA TYR A 64 20.41 8.68 -5.85
C TYR A 64 19.47 9.60 -5.09
N VAL A 65 19.19 9.28 -3.82
CA VAL A 65 18.37 10.10 -2.95
C VAL A 65 18.98 10.22 -1.56
N SER A 66 18.67 11.32 -0.88
CA SER A 66 18.94 11.48 0.55
C SER A 66 17.65 11.79 1.30
N ILE A 67 17.50 11.19 2.48
CA ILE A 67 16.38 11.41 3.38
C ILE A 67 16.84 12.38 4.47
N SER A 68 15.99 13.34 4.85
CA SER A 68 16.34 14.29 5.90
C SER A 68 16.58 13.59 7.25
N ASP A 69 17.30 14.25 8.15
CA ASP A 69 17.62 13.70 9.49
C ASP A 69 16.37 13.42 10.33
N ALA A 70 15.29 14.18 10.12
CA ALA A 70 14.02 13.97 10.80
C ALA A 70 13.37 12.62 10.50
N TYR A 71 13.68 12.02 9.34
CA TYR A 71 13.13 10.75 8.84
C TYR A 71 14.17 9.62 8.76
N SER A 72 15.36 9.88 9.32
CA SER A 72 16.49 8.96 9.33
C SER A 72 16.93 8.67 10.76
N CYS A 73 17.73 7.63 10.97
CA CYS A 73 18.42 7.44 12.23
C CYS A 73 19.89 7.10 12.02
N CYS A 74 20.70 7.45 12.98
CA CYS A 74 22.09 7.03 13.06
C CYS A 74 22.21 5.68 13.73
N SER A 75 23.22 4.90 13.35
CA SER A 75 23.57 3.69 14.07
C SER A 75 24.09 4.01 15.47
N SER A 76 23.72 3.20 16.47
CA SER A 76 24.23 3.33 17.85
C SER A 76 25.72 3.06 17.96
N ILE A 77 26.32 2.30 17.04
CA ILE A 77 27.72 1.91 17.04
C ILE A 77 28.53 2.71 16.01
N MET A 78 27.90 3.07 14.91
CA MET A 78 28.53 3.81 13.79
C MET A 78 27.83 5.14 13.57
N PRO A 79 28.23 6.22 14.26
CA PRO A 79 27.50 7.49 14.18
C PRO A 79 27.47 8.12 12.78
N GLN A 80 28.43 7.75 11.91
CA GLN A 80 28.48 8.20 10.52
C GLN A 80 27.45 7.46 9.62
N LYS A 81 26.89 6.33 10.09
CA LYS A 81 25.92 5.55 9.31
C LYS A 81 24.51 6.11 9.50
N LYS A 82 23.99 6.71 8.45
CA LYS A 82 22.62 7.21 8.36
C LYS A 82 21.73 6.18 7.66
N ASN A 83 20.65 5.74 8.31
CA ASN A 83 19.70 4.80 7.77
C ASN A 83 18.37 5.51 7.48
N ALA A 84 17.74 5.20 6.36
CA ALA A 84 16.42 5.70 5.98
C ALA A 84 15.31 4.98 6.79
N LEU A 85 15.26 5.22 8.11
CA LEU A 85 14.40 4.47 9.04
C LEU A 85 12.91 4.58 8.69
N SER A 86 12.46 5.74 8.20
CA SER A 86 11.07 5.92 7.77
C SER A 86 10.67 4.93 6.68
N LEU A 87 11.53 4.70 5.69
CA LEU A 87 11.27 3.75 4.60
C LEU A 87 11.26 2.29 5.09
N GLU A 88 12.11 1.94 6.04
CA GLU A 88 12.09 0.64 6.70
C GLU A 88 10.78 0.41 7.46
N HIS A 89 10.30 1.41 8.20
CA HIS A 89 9.04 1.36 8.91
C HIS A 89 7.84 1.23 7.96
N ILE A 90 7.78 2.03 6.90
CA ILE A 90 6.73 1.93 5.88
C ILE A 90 6.67 0.51 5.34
N ARG A 91 7.80 -0.02 4.87
CA ARG A 91 7.89 -1.37 4.30
C ARG A 91 7.46 -2.46 5.29
N SER A 92 7.90 -2.39 6.54
CA SER A 92 7.58 -3.41 7.55
C SER A 92 6.13 -3.34 8.01
N LYS A 93 5.59 -2.14 8.22
CA LYS A 93 4.23 -1.93 8.73
C LYS A 93 3.13 -2.30 7.73
N THR A 94 3.40 -2.25 6.43
CA THR A 94 2.43 -2.69 5.42
C THR A 94 2.05 -4.17 5.53
N SER A 95 2.90 -5.01 6.15
CA SER A 95 2.56 -6.41 6.44
C SER A 95 1.38 -6.56 7.40
N HIS A 96 1.18 -5.60 8.31
CA HIS A 96 0.06 -5.59 9.25
C HIS A 96 -1.28 -5.43 8.55
N LEU A 97 -1.32 -4.75 7.38
CA LEU A 97 -2.54 -4.61 6.59
C LEU A 97 -3.01 -5.99 6.09
N THR A 98 -2.09 -6.80 5.58
CA THR A 98 -2.42 -8.15 5.11
C THR A 98 -2.80 -9.07 6.27
N SER A 99 -2.11 -9.01 7.41
CA SER A 99 -2.46 -9.78 8.60
C SER A 99 -3.87 -9.44 9.08
N ALA A 100 -4.20 -8.17 9.22
CA ALA A 100 -5.53 -7.73 9.65
C ALA A 100 -6.63 -8.13 8.65
N TYR A 101 -6.33 -8.09 7.34
CA TYR A 101 -7.26 -8.60 6.32
C TYR A 101 -7.52 -10.09 6.46
N MET A 102 -6.48 -10.88 6.72
CA MET A 102 -6.63 -12.33 6.98
C MET A 102 -7.48 -12.59 8.23
N ASP A 103 -7.31 -11.79 9.29
CA ASP A 103 -8.13 -11.88 10.49
C ASP A 103 -9.62 -11.62 10.19
N ILE A 104 -9.93 -10.62 9.36
CA ILE A 104 -11.30 -10.34 8.90
C ILE A 104 -11.87 -11.55 8.14
N ILE A 105 -11.13 -12.13 7.21
CA ILE A 105 -11.53 -13.33 6.46
C ILE A 105 -11.82 -14.48 7.44
N MET A 106 -10.95 -14.70 8.41
CA MET A 106 -11.08 -15.80 9.36
C MET A 106 -12.26 -15.62 10.30
N CYS A 107 -12.60 -14.41 10.69
CA CYS A 107 -13.79 -14.11 11.48
C CYS A 107 -15.08 -14.42 10.71
N LEU A 108 -15.10 -14.11 9.40
CA LEU A 108 -16.31 -14.25 8.58
C LEU A 108 -16.48 -15.64 7.97
N LYS A 109 -15.39 -16.39 7.84
CA LYS A 109 -15.40 -17.72 7.26
C LYS A 109 -16.21 -18.70 8.10
N GLY A 110 -17.21 -19.33 7.48
CA GLY A 110 -18.02 -20.38 8.11
C GLY A 110 -19.16 -19.86 8.97
N THR A 111 -19.43 -18.56 9.01
CA THR A 111 -20.62 -17.98 9.63
C THR A 111 -21.85 -18.25 8.77
N SER A 112 -23.00 -18.41 9.42
CA SER A 112 -24.30 -18.52 8.74
C SER A 112 -24.81 -17.15 8.30
N PHE A 113 -25.69 -17.11 7.31
CA PHE A 113 -26.43 -15.90 6.95
C PHE A 113 -27.44 -15.55 8.03
N SER A 114 -26.97 -15.05 9.16
CA SER A 114 -27.76 -14.63 10.33
C SER A 114 -26.87 -13.82 11.25
N HIS A 115 -27.46 -13.32 12.35
CA HIS A 115 -26.70 -12.67 13.41
C HIS A 115 -25.75 -13.67 14.09
N SER A 116 -24.46 -13.30 14.16
CA SER A 116 -23.41 -14.06 14.82
C SER A 116 -22.46 -13.11 15.58
N ARG A 117 -21.85 -13.59 16.64
CA ARG A 117 -20.83 -12.84 17.38
C ARG A 117 -19.61 -12.53 16.53
N ASP A 118 -19.24 -13.42 15.62
CA ASP A 118 -18.11 -13.30 14.70
C ASP A 118 -18.19 -12.02 13.85
N LEU A 119 -19.43 -11.57 13.53
CA LEU A 119 -19.64 -10.33 12.78
C LEU A 119 -19.19 -9.06 13.53
N PHE A 120 -19.02 -9.14 14.84
CA PHE A 120 -18.48 -8.04 15.65
C PHE A 120 -16.97 -8.15 15.79
N GLU A 121 -16.46 -9.38 15.87
CA GLU A 121 -15.02 -9.62 16.02
C GLU A 121 -14.22 -9.13 14.80
N CYS A 122 -14.78 -9.17 13.59
CA CYS A 122 -14.12 -8.64 12.38
C CYS A 122 -13.89 -7.11 12.41
N MET A 123 -14.57 -6.38 13.31
CA MET A 123 -14.41 -4.91 13.40
C MET A 123 -13.09 -4.52 14.07
N THR A 124 -12.57 -5.33 14.98
CA THR A 124 -11.30 -5.05 15.66
C THR A 124 -10.12 -4.98 14.67
N PRO A 125 -9.86 -6.04 13.87
CA PRO A 125 -8.80 -5.98 12.86
C PRO A 125 -9.05 -4.91 11.78
N TYR A 126 -10.30 -4.61 11.46
CA TYR A 126 -10.63 -3.53 10.53
C TYR A 126 -10.15 -2.15 11.04
N TRP A 127 -10.46 -1.81 12.29
CA TRP A 127 -10.01 -0.54 12.86
C TRP A 127 -8.49 -0.47 13.03
N GLN A 128 -7.86 -1.59 13.39
CA GLN A 128 -6.39 -1.69 13.44
C GLN A 128 -5.78 -1.43 12.07
N MET A 129 -6.29 -2.08 11.04
CA MET A 129 -5.84 -1.91 9.65
C MET A 129 -5.99 -0.48 9.16
N THR A 130 -7.13 0.16 9.45
CA THR A 130 -7.39 1.55 9.07
C THR A 130 -6.43 2.51 9.77
N SER A 131 -6.18 2.30 11.06
CA SER A 131 -5.23 3.10 11.84
C SER A 131 -3.79 2.93 11.35
N GLU A 132 -3.37 1.70 11.06
CA GLU A 132 -2.04 1.42 10.51
C GLU A 132 -1.85 2.05 9.12
N LEU A 133 -2.83 1.90 8.23
CA LEU A 133 -2.76 2.51 6.90
C LEU A 133 -2.62 4.02 6.98
N ARG A 134 -3.39 4.66 7.85
CA ARG A 134 -3.29 6.10 8.08
C ARG A 134 -1.88 6.50 8.54
N GLY A 135 -1.33 5.81 9.53
CA GLY A 135 0.03 6.08 10.04
C GLY A 135 1.12 5.84 8.98
N ILE A 136 0.97 4.80 8.16
CA ILE A 136 1.88 4.54 7.02
C ILE A 136 1.82 5.69 6.02
N LEU A 137 0.64 6.18 5.66
CA LEU A 137 0.47 7.28 4.71
C LEU A 137 1.03 8.59 5.24
N GLU A 138 0.77 8.93 6.51
CA GLU A 138 1.31 10.12 7.16
C GLU A 138 2.86 10.09 7.15
N LEU A 139 3.44 8.94 7.48
CA LEU A 139 4.90 8.76 7.44
C LEU A 139 5.45 8.82 6.02
N PHE A 140 4.74 8.25 5.05
CA PHE A 140 5.16 8.22 3.65
C PHE A 140 5.14 9.62 3.03
N ILE A 141 4.07 10.38 3.24
CA ILE A 141 3.97 11.78 2.79
C ILE A 141 5.10 12.61 3.39
N GLY A 142 5.29 12.53 4.72
CA GLY A 142 6.35 13.27 5.38
C GLY A 142 7.75 12.88 4.89
N THR A 143 7.98 11.61 4.53
CA THR A 143 9.25 11.16 3.96
C THR A 143 9.45 11.74 2.57
N LEU A 144 8.42 11.71 1.70
CA LEU A 144 8.50 12.25 0.33
C LEU A 144 8.70 13.78 0.31
N ASP A 145 8.06 14.49 1.21
CA ASP A 145 8.23 15.95 1.34
C ASP A 145 9.66 16.34 1.78
N ASN A 146 10.41 15.39 2.33
CA ASN A 146 11.75 15.59 2.89
C ASN A 146 12.84 14.73 2.22
N ILE A 147 12.60 14.31 0.98
CA ILE A 147 13.57 13.61 0.14
C ILE A 147 14.25 14.59 -0.81
N SER A 148 15.55 14.41 -1.04
CA SER A 148 16.31 15.15 -2.06
C SER A 148 16.84 14.17 -3.10
N PHE A 149 16.74 14.52 -4.39
CA PHE A 149 17.22 13.72 -5.51
C PHE A 149 18.57 14.22 -6.01
N HIS A 150 19.49 13.32 -6.27
CA HIS A 150 20.85 13.62 -6.77
C HIS A 150 20.90 13.31 -8.27
N TYR A 151 20.35 14.20 -9.10
CA TYR A 151 20.18 14.00 -10.53
C TYR A 151 21.52 13.77 -11.27
N GLU A 152 22.58 14.47 -10.88
CA GLU A 152 23.90 14.28 -11.48
C GLU A 152 24.43 12.85 -11.28
N GLN A 153 24.20 12.28 -10.10
CA GLN A 153 24.58 10.90 -9.79
C GLN A 153 23.79 9.88 -10.61
N MET A 154 22.50 10.14 -10.83
CA MET A 154 21.66 9.30 -11.66
C MET A 154 22.09 9.35 -13.13
N GLU A 155 22.42 10.54 -13.65
CA GLU A 155 22.89 10.74 -15.01
C GLU A 155 24.24 10.04 -15.25
N ASP A 156 25.19 10.22 -14.35
CA ASP A 156 26.51 9.58 -14.42
C ASP A 156 26.40 8.04 -14.45
N PHE A 157 25.46 7.47 -13.65
CA PHE A 157 25.20 6.04 -13.68
C PHE A 157 24.70 5.55 -15.05
N THR A 158 23.73 6.26 -15.66
CA THR A 158 23.20 5.88 -16.98
C THR A 158 24.25 5.91 -18.08
N GLN A 159 25.19 6.84 -17.97
CA GLN A 159 26.30 6.95 -18.94
C GLN A 159 27.35 5.84 -18.77
N ARG A 160 27.61 5.40 -17.52
CA ARG A 160 28.64 4.38 -17.24
C ARG A 160 28.22 2.96 -17.58
N TYR A 161 26.95 2.63 -17.49
CA TYR A 161 26.46 1.26 -17.57
C TYR A 161 25.76 0.91 -18.88
N ASP A 162 26.04 1.69 -19.96
CA ASP A 162 25.54 1.40 -21.31
C ASP A 162 24.01 1.09 -21.34
N SER A 163 23.25 1.73 -20.44
CA SER A 163 21.81 1.50 -20.31
C SER A 163 21.02 1.80 -21.59
N VAL A 164 21.64 2.52 -22.53
CA VAL A 164 21.08 2.86 -23.84
C VAL A 164 21.37 1.80 -24.94
N LEU A 165 22.08 0.71 -24.63
CA LEU A 165 22.38 -0.33 -25.64
C LEU A 165 21.14 -0.99 -26.24
N THR A 166 20.07 -1.10 -25.47
CA THR A 166 18.78 -1.60 -25.97
C THR A 166 18.20 -0.64 -27.01
N ASP A 167 18.23 0.66 -26.71
CA ASP A 167 17.75 1.69 -27.64
C ASP A 167 18.59 1.73 -28.92
N LEU A 168 19.90 1.51 -28.79
CA LEU A 168 20.79 1.36 -29.95
C LEU A 168 20.42 0.13 -30.79
N ALA A 169 20.17 -1.00 -30.15
CA ALA A 169 19.74 -2.22 -30.85
C ALA A 169 18.42 -2.00 -31.58
N ASP A 170 17.43 -1.37 -30.92
CA ASP A 170 16.16 -1.01 -31.56
C ASP A 170 16.34 -0.05 -32.72
N PHE A 171 17.20 0.95 -32.59
CA PHE A 171 17.56 1.89 -33.67
C PHE A 171 18.13 1.15 -34.89
N LEU A 172 19.07 0.22 -34.69
CA LEU A 172 19.70 -0.57 -35.77
C LEU A 172 18.69 -1.49 -36.47
N VAL A 173 17.75 -2.09 -35.69
CA VAL A 173 16.65 -2.91 -36.26
C VAL A 173 15.78 -2.05 -37.18
N GLN A 174 15.41 -0.86 -36.71
CA GLN A 174 14.47 0.02 -37.44
C GLN A 174 15.09 0.67 -38.70
N ASN A 175 16.37 1.07 -38.64
CA ASN A 175 16.98 1.83 -39.69
C ASN A 175 17.87 1.00 -40.64
N ASP A 176 18.56 0.00 -40.10
CA ASP A 176 19.54 -0.78 -40.85
C ASP A 176 19.04 -2.22 -41.15
N HIS A 177 17.81 -2.56 -40.69
CA HIS A 177 17.20 -3.88 -40.85
C HIS A 177 18.05 -5.05 -40.35
N ILE A 178 18.89 -4.78 -39.35
CA ILE A 178 19.71 -5.80 -38.68
C ILE A 178 18.82 -6.55 -37.66
N SER A 179 19.02 -7.86 -37.60
CA SER A 179 18.28 -8.65 -36.59
C SER A 179 18.68 -8.25 -35.18
N PHE A 180 17.72 -8.10 -34.24
CA PHE A 180 17.98 -7.72 -32.85
C PHE A 180 18.99 -8.64 -32.13
N ARG A 181 19.15 -9.88 -32.58
CA ARG A 181 20.06 -10.89 -31.99
C ARG A 181 21.21 -11.28 -32.92
N SER A 182 21.55 -10.50 -33.91
CA SER A 182 22.67 -10.78 -34.81
C SER A 182 23.98 -10.20 -34.30
#